data_c1b40cace0f1cf225cbc6f22a856337e
#
_entry.id   c1b40cace0f1cf225cbc6f22a856337e
#
_cell.length_a   1.000
_cell.length_b   1.000
_cell.length_c   1.000
_cell.angle_alpha   90.00
_cell.angle_beta   90.00
_cell.angle_gamma   90.00
#
_symmetry.space_group_name_H-M   'P 1'
#
loop_
_entity.id
_entity.type
_entity.pdbx_description
1 polymer ?
#
loop_
_entity_poly.entity_id
_entity_poly.type
_entity_poly.pdbx_seq_one_letter_code
_entity_poly.pdbx_strand_id
1 'polypeptide(L)'
;MIEKSMKITNKFNLPDFVVEVLTNSDYTRGESHISVTQLIDSPRIRILQRMHDDSMEQDASEFIWSSFGTAVHNLFEDKIKNGISEERLFVDMAEWNISGAIDVQQVTDEGVVIYDYKVTSVWSVIFDKSEWHNQLNAYAWLVRKAKGLPVTGAKIVAVLRDWQRRKAAEEEGYPDSPVQIVDIPIWTEQEQDDYINGRIEAHQEATFSQMRKTTLPLCSDKERWKKDDKFAVKKTA
;
A
#
# COMPACT_ATOMS: atom_id res chain seq x y z
N MET A 1 18.59 9.98 -20.82
CA MET A 1 18.63 8.59 -20.31
C MET A 1 17.31 7.98 -20.71
N ILE A 2 17.30 6.87 -21.46
CA ILE A 2 16.08 6.14 -21.79
C ILE A 2 15.59 5.57 -20.47
N GLU A 3 14.43 5.99 -20.00
CA GLU A 3 13.75 5.35 -18.87
C GLU A 3 13.53 3.88 -19.23
N LYS A 4 14.26 3.01 -18.55
CA LYS A 4 14.01 1.57 -18.66
C LYS A 4 12.70 1.31 -17.97
N SER A 5 11.72 0.81 -18.68
CA SER A 5 10.41 0.48 -18.16
C SER A 5 10.12 -0.99 -18.39
N MET A 6 9.45 -1.59 -17.42
CA MET A 6 8.91 -2.95 -17.49
C MET A 6 8.17 -3.17 -18.82
N LYS A 7 8.36 -4.35 -19.44
CA LYS A 7 7.71 -4.69 -20.69
C LYS A 7 6.25 -5.06 -20.46
N ILE A 8 5.34 -4.35 -21.13
CA ILE A 8 3.92 -4.68 -21.14
C ILE A 8 3.62 -5.66 -22.27
N THR A 9 2.92 -6.73 -21.95
CA THR A 9 2.44 -7.72 -22.92
C THR A 9 0.93 -7.68 -23.05
N ASN A 10 0.40 -8.19 -24.17
CA ASN A 10 -1.04 -8.35 -24.42
C ASN A 10 -1.33 -9.80 -24.81
N LYS A 11 -1.19 -10.72 -23.86
CA LYS A 11 -1.33 -12.17 -24.08
C LYS A 11 -2.76 -12.60 -24.39
N PHE A 12 -3.73 -11.77 -23.99
CA PHE A 12 -5.16 -12.05 -24.16
C PHE A 12 -5.80 -11.33 -25.36
N ASN A 13 -4.98 -10.68 -26.22
CA ASN A 13 -5.44 -9.95 -27.39
C ASN A 13 -6.53 -8.90 -27.06
N LEU A 14 -6.35 -8.15 -25.98
CA LEU A 14 -7.22 -7.03 -25.67
C LEU A 14 -7.13 -5.98 -26.79
N PRO A 15 -8.23 -5.28 -27.11
CA PRO A 15 -8.19 -4.15 -28.05
C PRO A 15 -7.18 -3.07 -27.60
N ASP A 16 -6.50 -2.42 -28.54
CA ASP A 16 -5.43 -1.46 -28.26
C ASP A 16 -5.89 -0.35 -27.32
N PHE A 17 -7.10 0.20 -27.49
CA PHE A 17 -7.64 1.22 -26.60
C PHE A 17 -7.83 0.71 -25.16
N VAL A 18 -8.10 -0.59 -24.94
CA VAL A 18 -8.22 -1.18 -23.61
C VAL A 18 -6.84 -1.26 -22.97
N VAL A 19 -5.84 -1.71 -23.72
CA VAL A 19 -4.44 -1.75 -23.26
C VAL A 19 -3.99 -0.36 -22.86
N GLU A 20 -4.23 0.64 -23.71
CA GLU A 20 -3.88 2.03 -23.44
C GLU A 20 -4.54 2.56 -22.14
N VAL A 21 -5.84 2.35 -21.96
CA VAL A 21 -6.56 2.78 -20.76
C VAL A 21 -6.03 2.09 -19.49
N LEU A 22 -5.71 0.80 -19.56
CA LEU A 22 -5.25 0.04 -18.41
C LEU A 22 -3.81 0.39 -18.00
N THR A 23 -2.97 0.73 -18.97
CA THR A 23 -1.52 0.92 -18.74
C THR A 23 -1.09 2.37 -18.59
N ASN A 24 -1.94 3.33 -18.98
CA ASN A 24 -1.70 4.76 -18.74
C ASN A 24 -2.07 5.09 -17.29
N SER A 25 -1.06 5.39 -16.51
CA SER A 25 -1.21 5.89 -15.15
C SER A 25 -0.68 7.31 -15.06
N ASP A 26 -1.54 8.25 -14.69
CA ASP A 26 -1.14 9.64 -14.40
C ASP A 26 -0.48 9.77 -13.01
N TYR A 27 -0.28 8.65 -12.32
CA TYR A 27 0.31 8.63 -10.98
C TYR A 27 1.76 9.07 -11.02
N THR A 28 2.06 10.22 -10.43
CA THR A 28 3.42 10.70 -10.21
C THR A 28 3.84 10.46 -8.77
N ARG A 29 5.03 9.89 -8.59
CA ARG A 29 5.58 9.56 -7.28
C ARG A 29 5.98 10.80 -6.45
N GLY A 30 6.07 11.97 -7.07
CA GLY A 30 6.71 13.16 -6.50
C GLY A 30 8.24 12.99 -6.41
N GLU A 31 8.95 14.05 -5.98
CA GLU A 31 10.41 14.07 -5.87
C GLU A 31 10.91 13.59 -4.49
N SER A 32 10.37 12.49 -3.97
CA SER A 32 10.83 11.92 -2.70
C SER A 32 11.80 10.75 -2.90
N HIS A 33 12.65 10.49 -1.89
CA HIS A 33 13.53 9.33 -1.88
C HIS A 33 12.74 8.03 -1.75
N ILE A 34 11.65 8.06 -0.96
CA ILE A 34 10.77 6.91 -0.74
C ILE A 34 9.35 7.34 -0.40
N SER A 35 8.35 6.68 -0.96
CA SER A 35 6.95 6.88 -0.55
C SER A 35 6.60 5.97 0.64
N VAL A 36 5.54 6.32 1.39
CA VAL A 36 5.02 5.48 2.48
C VAL A 36 4.72 4.07 1.99
N THR A 37 4.09 3.91 0.84
CA THR A 37 3.79 2.58 0.27
C THR A 37 5.05 1.75 0.01
N GLN A 38 6.13 2.38 -0.45
CA GLN A 38 7.42 1.71 -0.61
C GLN A 38 8.14 1.47 0.72
N LEU A 39 7.99 2.39 1.67
CA LEU A 39 8.63 2.31 2.99
C LEU A 39 8.11 1.12 3.80
N ILE A 40 6.81 0.85 3.74
CA ILE A 40 6.19 -0.29 4.44
C ILE A 40 6.45 -1.63 3.76
N ASP A 41 6.87 -1.62 2.50
CA ASP A 41 7.14 -2.83 1.72
C ASP A 41 8.59 -3.32 1.90
N SER A 42 8.89 -4.53 1.42
CA SER A 42 10.20 -5.15 1.61
C SER A 42 11.34 -4.37 0.93
N PRO A 43 12.38 -3.96 1.69
CA PRO A 43 13.56 -3.29 1.13
C PRO A 43 14.23 -4.10 0.02
N ARG A 44 14.33 -5.43 0.20
CA ARG A 44 14.92 -6.33 -0.78
C ARG A 44 14.13 -6.36 -2.08
N ILE A 45 12.80 -6.47 -2.00
CA ILE A 45 11.93 -6.51 -3.18
C ILE A 45 12.04 -5.20 -3.95
N ARG A 46 12.00 -4.04 -3.26
CA ARG A 46 12.18 -2.72 -3.87
C ARG A 46 13.49 -2.62 -4.68
N ILE A 47 14.60 -3.10 -4.11
CA ILE A 47 15.90 -3.05 -4.81
C ILE A 47 15.90 -4.01 -6.00
N LEU A 48 15.41 -5.25 -5.85
CA LEU A 48 15.35 -6.23 -6.94
C LEU A 48 14.47 -5.74 -8.10
N GLN A 49 13.31 -5.16 -7.82
CA GLN A 49 12.45 -4.55 -8.85
C GLN A 49 13.22 -3.49 -9.65
N ARG A 50 13.90 -2.56 -8.96
CA ARG A 50 14.71 -1.53 -9.64
C ARG A 50 15.88 -2.09 -10.45
N MET A 51 16.49 -3.19 -10.01
CA MET A 51 17.59 -3.84 -10.72
C MET A 51 17.15 -4.59 -11.96
N HIS A 52 15.94 -5.11 -11.96
CA HIS A 52 15.43 -6.03 -12.98
C HIS A 52 14.23 -5.48 -13.76
N ASP A 53 13.90 -4.20 -13.59
CA ASP A 53 12.75 -3.55 -14.22
C ASP A 53 12.70 -3.78 -15.73
N ASP A 54 13.83 -3.69 -16.41
CA ASP A 54 13.98 -3.91 -17.85
C ASP A 54 13.80 -5.37 -18.31
N SER A 55 13.88 -6.32 -17.40
CA SER A 55 13.69 -7.74 -17.66
C SER A 55 12.33 -8.29 -17.17
N MET A 56 11.57 -7.45 -16.46
CA MET A 56 10.23 -7.82 -15.98
C MET A 56 9.19 -7.65 -17.09
N GLU A 57 8.24 -8.58 -17.13
CA GLU A 57 7.08 -8.50 -18.02
C GLU A 57 5.80 -8.52 -17.18
N GLN A 58 4.82 -7.69 -17.55
CA GLN A 58 3.48 -7.72 -16.98
C GLN A 58 2.44 -7.66 -18.10
N ASP A 59 1.39 -8.47 -17.98
CA ASP A 59 0.32 -8.43 -18.97
C ASP A 59 -0.64 -7.27 -18.72
N ALA A 60 -1.09 -6.63 -19.81
CA ALA A 60 -2.01 -5.49 -19.72
C ALA A 60 -3.27 -5.78 -18.89
N SER A 61 -3.77 -7.01 -18.93
CA SER A 61 -4.94 -7.43 -18.16
C SER A 61 -4.75 -7.38 -16.64
N GLU A 62 -3.51 -7.45 -16.16
CA GLU A 62 -3.21 -7.43 -14.73
C GLU A 62 -3.38 -6.05 -14.11
N PHE A 63 -3.36 -4.99 -14.94
CA PHE A 63 -3.53 -3.61 -14.48
C PHE A 63 -5.00 -3.26 -14.15
N ILE A 64 -5.97 -4.13 -14.47
CA ILE A 64 -7.40 -3.84 -14.23
C ILE A 64 -7.68 -3.49 -12.77
N TRP A 65 -7.03 -4.17 -11.83
CA TRP A 65 -7.30 -3.96 -10.41
C TRP A 65 -6.71 -2.66 -9.87
N SER A 66 -5.52 -2.26 -10.35
CA SER A 66 -4.95 -0.94 -10.03
C SER A 66 -5.75 0.19 -10.66
N SER A 67 -6.16 0.04 -11.92
CA SER A 67 -7.05 1.00 -12.61
C SER A 67 -8.40 1.13 -11.91
N PHE A 68 -8.97 0.04 -11.42
CA PHE A 68 -10.21 0.08 -10.65
C PHE A 68 -10.02 0.78 -9.29
N GLY A 69 -8.87 0.57 -8.63
CA GLY A 69 -8.48 1.34 -7.46
C GLY A 69 -8.45 2.84 -7.75
N THR A 70 -7.72 3.26 -8.78
CA THR A 70 -7.64 4.67 -9.21
C THR A 70 -9.02 5.25 -9.52
N ALA A 71 -9.89 4.52 -10.21
CA ALA A 71 -11.25 4.98 -10.51
C ALA A 71 -12.09 5.21 -9.24
N VAL A 72 -11.91 4.41 -8.20
CA VAL A 72 -12.57 4.60 -6.90
C VAL A 72 -12.03 5.85 -6.20
N HIS A 73 -10.72 6.06 -6.18
CA HIS A 73 -10.11 7.29 -5.64
C HIS A 73 -10.69 8.54 -6.33
N ASN A 74 -10.65 8.58 -7.65
CA ASN A 74 -11.21 9.72 -8.44
C ASN A 74 -12.71 9.93 -8.18
N LEU A 75 -13.48 8.85 -7.95
CA LEU A 75 -14.90 8.98 -7.64
C LEU A 75 -15.16 9.78 -6.36
N PHE A 76 -14.29 9.64 -5.37
CA PHE A 76 -14.43 10.28 -4.06
C PHE A 76 -13.74 11.65 -4.00
N GLU A 77 -12.59 11.81 -4.65
CA GLU A 77 -11.75 13.01 -4.57
C GLU A 77 -12.54 14.31 -4.84
N ASP A 78 -13.25 14.38 -5.95
CA ASP A 78 -14.02 15.58 -6.38
C ASP A 78 -15.23 15.89 -5.50
N LYS A 79 -15.64 15.00 -4.62
CA LYS A 79 -16.91 15.08 -3.88
C LYS A 79 -16.75 15.35 -2.39
N ILE A 80 -15.55 15.32 -1.88
CA ILE A 80 -15.28 15.57 -0.46
C ILE A 80 -15.35 17.07 -0.19
N LYS A 81 -16.39 17.48 0.57
CA LYS A 81 -16.61 18.90 0.92
C LYS A 81 -16.01 19.29 2.27
N ASN A 82 -15.84 18.32 3.17
CA ASN A 82 -15.42 18.54 4.56
C ASN A 82 -14.13 17.76 4.86
N GLY A 83 -13.09 17.98 4.05
CA GLY A 83 -11.81 17.30 4.22
C GLY A 83 -10.82 17.76 3.16
N ILE A 84 -9.58 17.36 3.35
CA ILE A 84 -8.48 17.54 2.40
C ILE A 84 -8.30 16.19 1.70
N SER A 85 -8.42 16.14 0.37
CA SER A 85 -8.25 14.91 -0.41
C SER A 85 -6.91 14.91 -1.15
N GLU A 86 -6.34 13.72 -1.32
CA GLU A 86 -5.13 13.41 -2.12
C GLU A 86 -3.93 14.32 -1.78
N GLU A 87 -3.87 14.83 -0.55
CA GLU A 87 -2.77 15.69 -0.14
C GLU A 87 -1.49 14.88 0.06
N ARG A 88 -0.47 15.28 -0.69
CA ARG A 88 0.87 14.70 -0.54
C ARG A 88 1.68 15.49 0.49
N LEU A 89 2.08 14.81 1.55
CA LEU A 89 2.95 15.34 2.59
C LEU A 89 4.38 14.83 2.39
N PHE A 90 5.35 15.64 2.87
CA PHE A 90 6.77 15.35 2.80
C PHE A 90 7.42 15.61 4.17
N VAL A 91 8.32 14.72 4.57
CA VAL A 91 9.11 14.86 5.79
C VAL A 91 10.54 14.40 5.51
N ASP A 92 11.50 15.23 5.88
CA ASP A 92 12.92 14.88 5.83
C ASP A 92 13.33 14.15 7.11
N MET A 93 13.95 12.99 6.95
CA MET A 93 14.44 12.17 8.05
C MET A 93 15.63 11.31 7.62
N ALA A 94 16.70 11.30 8.44
CA ALA A 94 17.90 10.49 8.19
C ALA A 94 18.44 10.63 6.75
N GLU A 95 18.57 11.87 6.26
CA GLU A 95 19.01 12.24 4.91
C GLU A 95 18.06 11.80 3.77
N TRP A 96 16.91 11.22 4.08
CA TRP A 96 15.88 10.86 3.12
C TRP A 96 14.66 11.76 3.24
N ASN A 97 14.07 12.09 2.09
CA ASN A 97 12.75 12.71 2.02
C ASN A 97 11.72 11.61 1.84
N ILE A 98 10.76 11.54 2.76
CA ILE A 98 9.66 10.56 2.78
C ILE A 98 8.40 11.27 2.34
N SER A 99 7.63 10.69 1.45
CA SER A 99 6.35 11.25 1.06
C SER A 99 5.20 10.26 1.18
N GLY A 100 3.99 10.79 1.34
CA GLY A 100 2.76 10.01 1.26
C GLY A 100 1.62 10.88 0.78
N ALA A 101 0.85 10.40 -0.20
CA ALA A 101 -0.44 10.98 -0.54
C ALA A 101 -1.48 10.32 0.36
N ILE A 102 -2.25 11.14 1.06
CA ILE A 102 -3.29 10.69 1.99
C ILE A 102 -4.63 10.91 1.29
N ASP A 103 -5.39 9.85 1.11
CA ASP A 103 -6.63 9.90 0.33
C ASP A 103 -7.61 10.92 0.91
N VAL A 104 -7.83 10.90 2.24
CA VAL A 104 -8.68 11.89 2.90
C VAL A 104 -8.17 12.21 4.31
N GLN A 105 -8.13 13.50 4.63
CA GLN A 105 -7.89 14.01 5.97
C GLN A 105 -9.09 14.86 6.40
N GLN A 106 -9.83 14.41 7.37
CA GLN A 106 -10.93 15.16 7.98
C GLN A 106 -10.41 15.87 9.23
N VAL A 107 -10.34 17.19 9.18
CA VAL A 107 -9.90 18.03 10.31
C VAL A 107 -11.08 18.26 11.24
N THR A 108 -10.88 17.98 12.52
CA THR A 108 -11.85 18.20 13.61
C THR A 108 -11.22 19.07 14.69
N ASP A 109 -12.01 19.51 15.68
CA ASP A 109 -11.51 20.27 16.81
C ASP A 109 -10.51 19.47 17.69
N GLU A 110 -10.58 18.12 17.63
CA GLU A 110 -9.73 17.22 18.40
C GLU A 110 -8.46 16.79 17.65
N GLY A 111 -8.41 16.98 16.34
CA GLY A 111 -7.30 16.58 15.48
C GLY A 111 -7.74 16.11 14.10
N VAL A 112 -6.96 15.24 13.50
CA VAL A 112 -7.18 14.74 12.14
C VAL A 112 -7.64 13.29 12.18
N VAL A 113 -8.70 12.97 11.44
CA VAL A 113 -9.08 11.59 11.10
C VAL A 113 -8.65 11.30 9.67
N ILE A 114 -7.88 10.23 9.49
CA ILE A 114 -7.37 9.80 8.20
C ILE A 114 -8.26 8.68 7.64
N TYR A 115 -8.58 8.76 6.35
CA TYR A 115 -9.25 7.69 5.62
C TYR A 115 -8.40 7.28 4.43
N ASP A 116 -8.40 5.99 4.11
CA ASP A 116 -7.72 5.42 2.95
C ASP A 116 -8.66 4.44 2.25
N TYR A 117 -8.80 4.58 0.92
CA TYR A 117 -9.69 3.76 0.11
C TYR A 117 -9.00 2.47 -0.34
N LYS A 118 -9.67 1.34 -0.17
CA LYS A 118 -9.15 0.05 -0.65
C LYS A 118 -10.19 -0.71 -1.44
N VAL A 119 -9.91 -0.95 -2.72
CA VAL A 119 -10.66 -1.92 -3.53
C VAL A 119 -10.06 -3.30 -3.29
N THR A 120 -10.77 -4.14 -2.56
CA THR A 120 -10.19 -5.38 -2.04
C THR A 120 -11.22 -6.52 -2.01
N SER A 121 -10.78 -7.71 -1.57
CA SER A 121 -11.68 -8.83 -1.36
C SER A 121 -12.29 -8.82 0.04
N VAL A 122 -13.42 -9.51 0.21
CA VAL A 122 -14.07 -9.74 1.51
C VAL A 122 -13.09 -10.28 2.55
N TRP A 123 -12.20 -11.18 2.16
CA TRP A 123 -11.20 -11.78 3.06
C TRP A 123 -10.25 -10.76 3.70
N SER A 124 -10.05 -9.63 3.05
CA SER A 124 -9.19 -8.56 3.58
C SER A 124 -9.78 -7.83 4.79
N VAL A 125 -11.10 -7.90 4.96
CA VAL A 125 -11.80 -7.33 6.11
C VAL A 125 -11.99 -8.38 7.20
N ILE A 126 -12.21 -9.64 6.82
CA ILE A 126 -12.35 -10.75 7.76
C ILE A 126 -11.02 -11.06 8.47
N PHE A 127 -9.90 -11.00 7.73
CA PHE A 127 -8.57 -11.21 8.28
C PHE A 127 -7.82 -9.89 8.38
N ASP A 128 -7.39 -9.56 9.58
CA ASP A 128 -6.63 -8.35 9.85
C ASP A 128 -5.38 -8.24 8.96
N LYS A 129 -5.22 -7.09 8.30
CA LYS A 129 -4.10 -6.80 7.41
C LYS A 129 -3.12 -5.83 8.07
N SER A 130 -2.01 -6.35 8.51
CA SER A 130 -0.95 -5.54 9.10
C SER A 130 -0.41 -4.44 8.18
N GLU A 131 -0.52 -4.60 6.85
CA GLU A 131 -0.15 -3.58 5.88
C GLU A 131 -1.00 -2.31 6.05
N TRP A 132 -2.28 -2.45 6.36
CA TRP A 132 -3.16 -1.31 6.62
C TRP A 132 -2.76 -0.55 7.88
N HIS A 133 -2.42 -1.29 8.95
CA HIS A 133 -1.91 -0.70 10.20
C HIS A 133 -0.61 0.08 9.95
N ASN A 134 0.33 -0.52 9.22
CA ASN A 134 1.60 0.09 8.88
C ASN A 134 1.41 1.36 8.05
N GLN A 135 0.57 1.31 7.02
CA GLN A 135 0.32 2.43 6.11
C GLN A 135 -0.33 3.61 6.83
N LEU A 136 -1.43 3.36 7.54
CA LEU A 136 -2.16 4.45 8.19
C LEU A 136 -1.39 5.05 9.36
N ASN A 137 -0.60 4.25 10.10
CA ASN A 137 0.26 4.81 11.14
C ASN A 137 1.47 5.57 10.57
N ALA A 138 1.99 5.18 9.40
CA ALA A 138 2.97 5.99 8.68
C ALA A 138 2.38 7.31 8.16
N TYR A 139 1.12 7.31 7.72
CA TYR A 139 0.41 8.55 7.38
C TYR A 139 0.15 9.42 8.62
N ALA A 140 -0.25 8.83 9.73
CA ALA A 140 -0.40 9.56 11.00
C ALA A 140 0.91 10.22 11.44
N TRP A 141 2.03 9.52 11.29
CA TRP A 141 3.37 10.06 11.51
C TRP A 141 3.66 11.25 10.58
N LEU A 142 3.35 11.14 9.26
CA LEU A 142 3.53 12.24 8.30
C LEU A 142 2.71 13.47 8.69
N VAL A 143 1.44 13.31 9.05
CA VAL A 143 0.57 14.43 9.48
C VAL A 143 1.16 15.11 10.71
N ARG A 144 1.55 14.32 11.72
CA ARG A 144 2.15 14.85 12.95
C ARG A 144 3.44 15.62 12.67
N LYS A 145 4.35 15.06 11.85
CA LYS A 145 5.66 15.69 11.56
C LYS A 145 5.54 16.88 10.60
N ALA A 146 4.71 16.79 9.57
CA ALA A 146 4.59 17.85 8.56
C ALA A 146 3.67 19.00 8.97
N LYS A 147 2.59 18.70 9.73
CA LYS A 147 1.57 19.69 10.08
C LYS A 147 1.54 20.04 11.57
N GLY A 148 2.18 19.25 12.43
CA GLY A 148 2.11 19.42 13.88
C GLY A 148 0.73 19.13 14.47
N LEU A 149 -0.13 18.39 13.75
CA LEU A 149 -1.49 18.07 14.17
C LEU A 149 -1.56 16.64 14.71
N PRO A 150 -2.29 16.41 15.81
CA PRO A 150 -2.54 15.05 16.29
C PRO A 150 -3.50 14.33 15.35
N VAL A 151 -3.26 13.03 15.13
CA VAL A 151 -4.19 12.14 14.44
C VAL A 151 -4.99 11.38 15.49
N THR A 152 -6.30 11.56 15.47
CA THR A 152 -7.23 11.00 16.46
C THR A 152 -7.98 9.77 15.96
N GLY A 153 -7.88 9.47 14.67
CA GLY A 153 -8.50 8.29 14.08
C GLY A 153 -7.90 7.94 12.73
N ALA A 154 -7.91 6.66 12.41
CA ALA A 154 -7.51 6.16 11.11
C ALA A 154 -8.46 5.05 10.66
N LYS A 155 -8.94 5.12 9.42
CA LYS A 155 -9.99 4.23 8.92
C LYS A 155 -9.69 3.79 7.49
N ILE A 156 -9.91 2.51 7.22
CA ILE A 156 -9.97 1.99 5.85
C ILE A 156 -11.41 2.02 5.38
N VAL A 157 -11.64 2.58 4.20
CA VAL A 157 -12.91 2.46 3.46
C VAL A 157 -12.74 1.34 2.44
N ALA A 158 -13.14 0.13 2.81
CA ALA A 158 -12.97 -1.06 1.98
C ALA A 158 -14.15 -1.24 1.03
N VAL A 159 -13.92 -1.16 -0.28
CA VAL A 159 -14.87 -1.52 -1.33
C VAL A 159 -14.62 -2.97 -1.73
N LEU A 160 -15.58 -3.84 -1.40
CA LEU A 160 -15.43 -5.29 -1.50
C LEU A 160 -15.87 -5.79 -2.87
N ARG A 161 -14.93 -6.04 -3.77
CA ARG A 161 -15.17 -6.39 -5.18
C ARG A 161 -15.84 -7.75 -5.41
N ASP A 162 -15.74 -8.66 -4.43
CA ASP A 162 -16.29 -10.03 -4.46
C ASP A 162 -17.41 -10.26 -3.45
N TRP A 163 -18.00 -9.18 -2.89
CA TRP A 163 -19.10 -9.25 -1.95
C TRP A 163 -20.35 -9.85 -2.60
N GLN A 164 -21.07 -10.68 -1.83
CA GLN A 164 -22.27 -11.37 -2.28
C GLN A 164 -23.39 -11.21 -1.28
N ARG A 165 -24.52 -10.63 -1.72
CA ARG A 165 -25.72 -10.43 -0.88
C ARG A 165 -26.21 -11.71 -0.23
N ARG A 166 -26.15 -12.84 -0.95
CA ARG A 166 -26.60 -14.12 -0.44
C ARG A 166 -25.75 -14.58 0.74
N LYS A 167 -24.43 -14.46 0.63
CA LYS A 167 -23.52 -14.83 1.71
C LYS A 167 -23.70 -13.94 2.93
N ALA A 168 -23.91 -12.63 2.73
CA ALA A 168 -24.21 -11.72 3.83
C ALA A 168 -25.48 -12.10 4.61
N ALA A 169 -26.46 -12.76 3.96
CA ALA A 169 -27.67 -13.23 4.61
C ALA A 169 -27.54 -14.62 5.26
N GLU A 170 -26.58 -15.43 4.83
CA GLU A 170 -26.49 -16.86 5.19
C GLU A 170 -25.25 -17.21 6.04
N GLU A 171 -24.15 -16.44 5.91
CA GLU A 171 -22.86 -16.78 6.52
C GLU A 171 -22.54 -15.83 7.69
N GLU A 172 -22.41 -16.39 8.90
CA GLU A 172 -22.00 -15.65 10.08
C GLU A 172 -20.56 -15.10 9.92
N GLY A 173 -20.37 -13.83 10.30
CA GLY A 173 -19.07 -13.15 10.15
C GLY A 173 -18.75 -12.66 8.74
N TYR A 174 -19.63 -12.87 7.76
CA TYR A 174 -19.50 -12.26 6.44
C TYR A 174 -19.95 -10.79 6.49
N PRO A 175 -19.28 -9.84 5.81
CA PRO A 175 -19.64 -8.42 5.84
C PRO A 175 -21.07 -8.16 5.36
N ASP A 176 -21.82 -7.34 6.10
CA ASP A 176 -23.22 -7.02 5.80
C ASP A 176 -23.41 -6.17 4.54
N SER A 177 -22.38 -5.43 4.12
CA SER A 177 -22.45 -4.55 2.96
C SER A 177 -21.17 -4.60 2.10
N PRO A 178 -21.27 -4.22 0.80
CA PRO A 178 -20.12 -4.17 -0.09
C PRO A 178 -19.10 -3.06 0.23
N VAL A 179 -19.45 -2.14 1.15
CA VAL A 179 -18.54 -1.12 1.65
C VAL A 179 -18.43 -1.27 3.15
N GLN A 180 -17.23 -1.44 3.66
CA GLN A 180 -16.93 -1.59 5.07
C GLN A 180 -16.00 -0.50 5.56
N ILE A 181 -16.24 -0.01 6.77
CA ILE A 181 -15.31 0.89 7.47
C ILE A 181 -14.56 0.07 8.50
N VAL A 182 -13.24 0.04 8.38
CA VAL A 182 -12.37 -0.68 9.31
C VAL A 182 -11.57 0.34 10.11
N ASP A 183 -11.78 0.37 11.41
CA ASP A 183 -11.00 1.22 12.31
C ASP A 183 -9.60 0.63 12.51
N ILE A 184 -8.58 1.48 12.34
CA ILE A 184 -7.18 1.11 12.53
C ILE A 184 -6.68 1.78 13.81
N PRO A 185 -6.19 1.00 14.79
CA PRO A 185 -5.61 1.54 16.00
C PRO A 185 -4.43 2.49 15.70
N ILE A 186 -4.47 3.67 16.30
CA ILE A 186 -3.35 4.62 16.22
C ILE A 186 -2.28 4.20 17.23
N TRP A 187 -1.07 4.04 16.74
CA TRP A 187 0.11 3.78 17.58
C TRP A 187 0.51 5.04 18.34
N THR A 188 1.18 4.86 19.45
CA THR A 188 1.80 5.97 20.16
C THR A 188 2.83 6.67 19.26
N GLU A 189 3.14 7.92 19.56
CA GLU A 189 4.15 8.68 18.83
C GLU A 189 5.51 7.97 18.80
N GLN A 190 5.88 7.34 19.92
CA GLN A 190 7.13 6.58 20.01
C GLN A 190 7.12 5.34 19.10
N GLU A 191 6.04 4.58 19.09
CA GLU A 191 5.90 3.42 18.20
C GLU A 191 5.95 3.82 16.73
N GLN A 192 5.31 4.95 16.35
CA GLN A 192 5.39 5.49 15.00
C GLN A 192 6.83 5.86 14.64
N ASP A 193 7.52 6.63 15.52
CA ASP A 193 8.89 7.06 15.30
C ASP A 193 9.85 5.87 15.20
N ASP A 194 9.73 4.87 16.07
CA ASP A 194 10.56 3.65 16.06
C ASP A 194 10.31 2.84 14.77
N TYR A 195 9.06 2.68 14.38
CA TYR A 195 8.71 1.97 13.15
C TYR A 195 9.30 2.65 11.91
N ILE A 196 9.08 3.96 11.76
CA ILE A 196 9.58 4.71 10.60
C ILE A 196 11.11 4.70 10.55
N ASN A 197 11.79 4.93 11.69
CA ASN A 197 13.25 4.84 11.78
C ASN A 197 13.77 3.48 11.33
N GLY A 198 13.24 2.41 11.88
CA GLY A 198 13.66 1.06 11.53
C GLY A 198 13.42 0.72 10.06
N ARG A 199 12.34 1.23 9.46
CA ARG A 199 12.07 1.04 8.03
C ARG A 199 13.05 1.83 7.16
N ILE A 200 13.36 3.08 7.50
CA ILE A 200 14.34 3.90 6.79
C ILE A 200 15.72 3.23 6.82
N GLU A 201 16.18 2.83 8.00
CA GLU A 201 17.47 2.14 8.18
C GLU A 201 17.55 0.88 7.31
N ALA A 202 16.51 0.05 7.31
CA ALA A 202 16.46 -1.17 6.50
C ALA A 202 16.52 -0.87 4.98
N HIS A 203 15.83 0.18 4.52
CA HIS A 203 15.87 0.59 3.12
C HIS A 203 17.21 1.22 2.72
N GLN A 204 17.83 1.98 3.63
CA GLN A 204 19.18 2.53 3.42
C GLN A 204 20.22 1.42 3.33
N GLU A 205 20.18 0.44 4.26
CA GLU A 205 21.08 -0.72 4.23
C GLU A 205 20.95 -1.51 2.92
N ALA A 206 19.73 -1.77 2.46
CA ALA A 206 19.50 -2.45 1.19
C ALA A 206 20.07 -1.64 0.00
N THR A 207 19.91 -0.31 0.03
CA THR A 207 20.44 0.59 -0.99
C THR A 207 21.97 0.59 -0.97
N PHE A 208 22.61 0.67 0.19
CA PHE A 208 24.07 0.59 0.32
C PHE A 208 24.61 -0.77 -0.10
N SER A 209 23.92 -1.86 0.24
CA SER A 209 24.30 -3.21 -0.21
C SER A 209 24.29 -3.32 -1.73
N GLN A 210 23.28 -2.75 -2.40
CA GLN A 210 23.24 -2.67 -3.87
C GLN A 210 24.43 -1.88 -4.42
N MET A 211 24.69 -0.69 -3.88
CA MET A 211 25.79 0.18 -4.34
C MET A 211 27.16 -0.49 -4.18
N ARG A 212 27.36 -1.22 -3.09
CA ARG A 212 28.61 -1.96 -2.80
C ARG A 212 28.66 -3.32 -3.50
N LYS A 213 27.63 -3.72 -4.22
CA LYS A 213 27.49 -5.05 -4.85
C LYS A 213 27.67 -6.20 -3.87
N THR A 214 27.19 -6.02 -2.63
CA THR A 214 27.14 -7.04 -1.60
C THR A 214 25.78 -7.74 -1.58
N THR A 215 25.65 -8.78 -0.76
CA THR A 215 24.39 -9.50 -0.61
C THR A 215 23.32 -8.59 0.01
N LEU A 216 22.17 -8.47 -0.64
CA LEU A 216 21.03 -7.72 -0.10
C LEU A 216 20.50 -8.37 1.19
N PRO A 217 20.04 -7.57 2.17
CA PRO A 217 19.36 -8.08 3.35
C PRO A 217 18.25 -9.07 2.97
N LEU A 218 18.06 -10.11 3.77
CA LEU A 218 16.99 -11.08 3.54
C LEU A 218 15.64 -10.50 3.95
N CYS A 219 14.58 -10.88 3.23
CA CYS A 219 13.23 -10.60 3.68
C CYS A 219 12.96 -11.30 5.01
N SER A 220 12.22 -10.66 5.90
CA SER A 220 11.71 -11.26 7.14
C SER A 220 10.74 -12.41 6.82
N ASP A 221 10.46 -13.25 7.79
CA ASP A 221 9.50 -14.36 7.63
C ASP A 221 8.10 -13.82 7.28
N LYS A 222 7.70 -12.66 7.82
CA LYS A 222 6.46 -11.98 7.49
C LYS A 222 6.43 -11.49 6.03
N GLU A 223 7.50 -10.85 5.56
CA GLU A 223 7.61 -10.38 4.16
C GLU A 223 7.64 -11.53 3.15
N ARG A 224 8.00 -12.75 3.57
CA ARG A 224 7.99 -13.96 2.75
C ARG A 224 6.68 -14.74 2.84
N TRP A 225 5.72 -14.31 3.65
CA TRP A 225 4.51 -15.07 4.00
C TRP A 225 4.82 -16.49 4.45
N LYS A 226 5.93 -16.66 5.20
CA LYS A 226 6.37 -17.97 5.65
C LYS A 226 5.29 -18.60 6.52
N LYS A 227 4.88 -19.78 6.13
CA LYS A 227 3.97 -20.63 6.93
C LYS A 227 4.79 -21.57 7.81
N ASP A 228 4.19 -21.99 8.90
CA ASP A 228 4.77 -23.02 9.74
C ASP A 228 5.02 -24.30 8.95
N ASP A 229 6.11 -25.00 9.28
CA ASP A 229 6.47 -26.26 8.64
C ASP A 229 5.38 -27.29 8.89
N LYS A 230 4.87 -27.92 7.82
CA LYS A 230 3.90 -29.00 7.91
C LYS A 230 4.62 -30.32 7.70
N PHE A 231 4.50 -31.21 8.67
CA PHE A 231 5.06 -32.55 8.60
C PHE A 231 3.97 -33.56 8.20
N ALA A 232 4.24 -34.35 7.14
CA ALA A 232 3.40 -35.49 6.79
C ALA A 232 4.11 -36.78 7.17
N VAL A 233 3.46 -37.65 7.93
CA VAL A 233 3.96 -39.00 8.23
C VAL A 233 3.57 -39.90 7.07
N LYS A 234 4.55 -40.37 6.30
CA LYS A 234 4.33 -41.37 5.25
C LYS A 234 4.38 -42.77 5.94
N LYS A 235 3.27 -43.49 5.89
CA LYS A 235 3.26 -44.89 6.30
C LYS A 235 4.09 -45.69 5.27
N THR A 236 5.21 -46.22 5.67
CA THR A 236 5.95 -47.20 4.88
C THR A 236 5.20 -48.52 4.97
N ALA A 237 4.90 -49.11 3.82
CA ALA A 237 4.30 -50.45 3.71
C ALA A 237 5.28 -51.51 4.14
#